data_a7cd88ab4e2475d8202d7276fb3dbb26
#
_entry.id   a7cd88ab4e2475d8202d7276fb3dbb26
#
_cell.length_a   1.000
_cell.length_b   1.000
_cell.length_c   1.000
_cell.angle_alpha   90.00
_cell.angle_beta   90.00
_cell.angle_gamma   90.00
#
_symmetry.space_group_name_H-M   'P 1'
#
loop_
_entity.id
_entity.type
_entity.pdbx_description
1 polymer ?
#
loop_
_entity_poly.entity_id
_entity_poly.type
_entity_poly.pdbx_seq_one_letter_code
_entity_poly.pdbx_strand_id
1 'polypeptide(L)'
;MDFFDLSFEESLDEQLVNAILDVGRDIRRLFEGKESQSRILMILRLHGAVTQKMLIQILHIQPGSASEILKKMEKAGLIIRVPNEMNRRASDIVLTRQGRSVSEKLIEQRRGRYREMMACLSEDEKESLFSMLDRMKEDWQQRFRAVTESTIASGDSSLQKERNKISETSSDGK
;
A
#
# COMPACT_ATOMS: atom_id res chain seq x y z
N MET A 1 24.25 -43.01 12.07
CA MET A 1 23.13 -42.59 12.93
C MET A 1 22.85 -41.13 12.53
N ASP A 2 22.10 -40.98 11.44
CA ASP A 2 21.89 -39.72 10.76
C ASP A 2 20.83 -38.91 11.50
N PHE A 3 21.26 -37.87 12.18
CA PHE A 3 20.43 -37.01 13.05
C PHE A 3 19.80 -35.83 12.30
N PHE A 4 19.75 -35.84 10.96
CA PHE A 4 19.29 -34.72 10.13
C PHE A 4 18.23 -35.10 9.07
N ASP A 5 17.40 -36.10 9.34
CA ASP A 5 16.21 -36.31 8.50
C ASP A 5 14.94 -35.90 9.27
N LEU A 6 14.85 -34.62 9.59
CA LEU A 6 13.61 -33.92 9.87
C LEU A 6 13.12 -33.32 8.55
N SER A 7 12.68 -34.19 7.63
CA SER A 7 11.81 -33.76 6.54
C SER A 7 10.49 -33.30 7.15
N PHE A 8 10.43 -32.03 7.57
CA PHE A 8 9.17 -31.34 7.81
C PHE A 8 8.50 -31.24 6.43
N GLU A 9 7.62 -32.19 6.12
CA GLU A 9 6.69 -32.02 5.01
C GLU A 9 5.81 -30.82 5.33
N GLU A 10 6.09 -29.69 4.67
CA GLU A 10 5.25 -28.50 4.78
C GLU A 10 3.82 -28.87 4.39
N SER A 11 2.88 -28.56 5.24
CA SER A 11 1.46 -28.72 4.93
C SER A 11 1.08 -27.87 3.71
N LEU A 12 0.03 -28.23 3.01
CA LEU A 12 -0.48 -27.43 1.89
C LEU A 12 -0.79 -25.99 2.30
N ASP A 13 -1.27 -25.78 3.53
CA ASP A 13 -1.58 -24.45 4.05
C ASP A 13 -0.30 -23.61 4.20
N GLU A 14 0.78 -24.19 4.70
CA GLU A 14 2.08 -23.52 4.81
C GLU A 14 2.65 -23.16 3.42
N GLN A 15 2.58 -24.09 2.48
CA GLN A 15 3.01 -23.86 1.09
C GLN A 15 2.20 -22.72 0.44
N LEU A 16 0.89 -22.68 0.63
CA LEU A 16 0.02 -21.63 0.10
C LEU A 16 0.32 -20.27 0.72
N VAL A 17 0.50 -20.20 2.03
CA VAL A 17 0.85 -18.95 2.72
C VAL A 17 2.20 -18.45 2.24
N ASN A 18 3.21 -19.31 2.14
CA ASN A 18 4.54 -18.95 1.65
C ASN A 18 4.49 -18.46 0.20
N ALA A 19 3.74 -19.13 -0.68
CA ALA A 19 3.56 -18.73 -2.08
C ALA A 19 2.89 -17.34 -2.18
N ILE A 20 1.87 -17.07 -1.40
CA ILE A 20 1.19 -15.76 -1.35
C ILE A 20 2.15 -14.67 -0.90
N LEU A 21 2.97 -14.93 0.13
CA LEU A 21 3.95 -13.98 0.65
C LEU A 21 5.04 -13.68 -0.38
N ASP A 22 5.51 -14.70 -1.11
CA ASP A 22 6.54 -14.55 -2.14
C ASP A 22 6.01 -13.75 -3.33
N VAL A 23 4.85 -14.11 -3.87
CA VAL A 23 4.18 -13.34 -4.93
C VAL A 23 3.93 -11.91 -4.48
N GLY A 24 3.47 -11.69 -3.25
CA GLY A 24 3.27 -10.36 -2.69
C GLY A 24 4.57 -9.54 -2.55
N ARG A 25 5.70 -10.20 -2.28
CA ARG A 25 7.04 -9.58 -2.23
C ARG A 25 7.50 -9.17 -3.62
N ASP A 26 7.32 -10.04 -4.61
CA ASP A 26 7.71 -9.77 -5.99
C ASP A 26 6.86 -8.67 -6.62
N ILE A 27 5.56 -8.66 -6.37
CA ILE A 27 4.67 -7.55 -6.76
C ILE A 27 5.18 -6.24 -6.18
N ARG A 28 5.54 -6.19 -4.89
CA ARG A 28 6.10 -4.96 -4.28
C ARG A 28 7.37 -4.50 -4.97
N ARG A 29 8.33 -5.40 -5.22
CA ARG A 29 9.58 -5.08 -5.91
C ARG A 29 9.36 -4.51 -7.31
N LEU A 30 8.41 -5.08 -8.07
CA LEU A 30 8.06 -4.59 -9.41
C LEU A 30 7.45 -3.18 -9.42
N PHE A 31 6.92 -2.73 -8.28
CA PHE A 31 6.30 -1.40 -8.13
C PHE A 31 7.11 -0.45 -7.24
N GLU A 32 8.30 -0.82 -6.75
CA GLU A 32 9.19 0.06 -6.01
C GLU A 32 9.70 1.22 -6.88
N GLY A 33 9.76 2.42 -6.31
CA GLY A 33 10.35 3.62 -6.92
C GLY A 33 9.43 4.83 -6.95
N LYS A 34 8.93 5.22 -8.11
CA LYS A 34 8.05 6.41 -8.28
C LYS A 34 6.58 6.16 -7.89
N GLU A 35 6.33 5.19 -7.06
CA GLU A 35 4.97 4.68 -6.79
C GLU A 35 4.06 5.72 -6.14
N SER A 36 4.58 6.52 -5.21
CA SER A 36 3.75 7.50 -4.48
C SER A 36 3.18 8.58 -5.40
N GLN A 37 3.97 9.12 -6.33
CA GLN A 37 3.47 10.09 -7.30
C GLN A 37 2.47 9.47 -8.26
N SER A 38 2.77 8.27 -8.77
CA SER A 38 1.88 7.54 -9.67
C SER A 38 0.56 7.19 -9.00
N ARG A 39 0.59 6.77 -7.72
CA ARG A 39 -0.62 6.50 -6.93
C ARG A 39 -1.45 7.76 -6.71
N ILE A 40 -0.82 8.90 -6.39
CA ILE A 40 -1.51 10.19 -6.26
C ILE A 40 -2.20 10.57 -7.58
N LEU A 41 -1.50 10.48 -8.72
CA LEU A 41 -2.09 10.77 -10.02
C LEU A 41 -3.30 9.88 -10.33
N MET A 42 -3.22 8.59 -10.01
CA MET A 42 -4.33 7.66 -10.19
C MET A 42 -5.52 7.97 -9.27
N ILE A 43 -5.27 8.31 -8.00
CA ILE A 43 -6.32 8.70 -7.06
C ILE A 43 -7.03 9.97 -7.57
N LEU A 44 -6.26 10.98 -7.95
CA LEU A 44 -6.80 12.22 -8.49
C LEU A 44 -7.57 12.02 -9.81
N ARG A 45 -7.14 11.06 -10.64
CA ARG A 45 -7.83 10.71 -11.88
C ARG A 45 -9.17 10.01 -11.61
N LEU A 46 -9.26 9.22 -10.56
CA LEU A 46 -10.46 8.46 -10.18
C LEU A 46 -11.47 9.33 -9.41
N HIS A 47 -10.98 10.11 -8.46
CA HIS A 47 -11.84 10.87 -7.52
C HIS A 47 -11.99 12.35 -7.89
N GLY A 48 -11.23 12.87 -8.85
CA GLY A 48 -11.22 14.28 -9.21
C GLY A 48 -10.47 15.14 -8.19
N ALA A 49 -11.20 15.95 -7.44
CA ALA A 49 -10.65 16.81 -6.41
C ALA A 49 -10.57 16.07 -5.07
N VAL A 50 -9.40 16.09 -4.41
CA VAL A 50 -9.21 15.49 -3.07
C VAL A 50 -8.36 16.38 -2.19
N THR A 51 -8.62 16.39 -0.88
CA THR A 51 -7.78 17.09 0.09
C THR A 51 -6.48 16.35 0.37
N GLN A 52 -5.44 17.07 0.83
CA GLN A 52 -4.19 16.44 1.28
C GLN A 52 -4.44 15.42 2.40
N LYS A 53 -5.37 15.72 3.33
CA LYS A 53 -5.75 14.79 4.41
C LYS A 53 -6.28 13.47 3.86
N MET A 54 -7.14 13.53 2.86
CA MET A 54 -7.69 12.32 2.22
C MET A 54 -6.59 11.51 1.50
N LEU A 55 -5.65 12.18 0.80
CA LEU A 55 -4.50 11.49 0.18
C LEU A 55 -3.62 10.78 1.21
N ILE A 56 -3.35 11.42 2.35
CA ILE A 56 -2.57 10.82 3.44
C ILE A 56 -3.26 9.55 3.96
N GLN A 57 -4.57 9.59 4.16
CA GLN A 57 -5.36 8.45 4.62
C GLN A 57 -5.37 7.30 3.62
N ILE A 58 -5.62 7.58 2.34
CA ILE A 58 -5.67 6.54 1.28
C ILE A 58 -4.29 5.91 1.05
N LEU A 59 -3.22 6.70 1.11
CA LEU A 59 -1.87 6.26 0.80
C LEU A 59 -1.13 5.68 2.00
N HIS A 60 -1.64 5.89 3.22
CA HIS A 60 -0.99 5.51 4.48
C HIS A 60 0.44 6.06 4.58
N ILE A 61 0.65 7.33 4.19
CA ILE A 61 1.96 8.00 4.24
C ILE A 61 1.98 9.08 5.32
N GLN A 62 3.20 9.43 5.77
CA GLN A 62 3.37 10.50 6.75
C GLN A 62 3.04 11.87 6.16
N PRO A 63 2.45 12.81 6.94
CA PRO A 63 2.08 14.14 6.46
C PRO A 63 3.23 14.93 5.84
N GLY A 64 4.45 14.82 6.41
CA GLY A 64 5.66 15.44 5.87
C GLY A 64 6.00 14.93 4.47
N SER A 65 6.04 13.61 4.30
CA SER A 65 6.29 12.96 3.00
C SER A 65 5.24 13.35 1.96
N ALA A 66 3.95 13.38 2.35
CA ALA A 66 2.88 13.84 1.46
C ALA A 66 3.13 15.27 0.97
N SER A 67 3.49 16.19 1.89
CA SER A 67 3.75 17.59 1.55
C SER A 67 4.90 17.75 0.57
N GLU A 68 5.98 17.01 0.74
CA GLU A 68 7.14 17.04 -0.18
C GLU A 68 6.79 16.49 -1.56
N ILE A 69 6.07 15.37 -1.61
CA ILE A 69 5.65 14.77 -2.89
C ILE A 69 4.74 15.73 -3.64
N LEU A 70 3.74 16.29 -2.96
CA LEU A 70 2.80 17.23 -3.57
C LEU A 70 3.50 18.50 -4.07
N LYS A 71 4.44 19.07 -3.31
CA LYS A 71 5.26 20.20 -3.77
C LYS A 71 6.06 19.88 -5.04
N LYS A 72 6.65 18.68 -5.13
CA LYS A 72 7.37 18.23 -6.34
C LYS A 72 6.42 18.09 -7.52
N MET A 73 5.23 17.55 -7.33
CA MET A 73 4.22 17.37 -8.36
C MET A 73 3.64 18.71 -8.84
N GLU A 74 3.44 19.64 -7.93
CA GLU A 74 2.97 21.01 -8.22
C GLU A 74 4.03 21.77 -9.03
N LYS A 75 5.30 21.72 -8.62
CA LYS A 75 6.44 22.28 -9.37
C LYS A 75 6.59 21.66 -10.76
N ALA A 76 6.28 20.40 -10.91
CA ALA A 76 6.29 19.69 -12.20
C ALA A 76 5.03 19.98 -13.06
N GLY A 77 4.12 20.84 -12.60
CA GLY A 77 2.91 21.21 -13.33
C GLY A 77 1.89 20.07 -13.48
N LEU A 78 1.96 19.02 -12.65
CA LEU A 78 1.05 17.86 -12.72
C LEU A 78 -0.24 18.08 -11.94
N ILE A 79 -0.18 18.86 -10.87
CA ILE A 79 -1.30 19.19 -9.98
C ILE A 79 -1.34 20.67 -9.69
N ILE A 80 -2.51 21.15 -9.27
CA ILE A 80 -2.70 22.49 -8.68
C ILE A 80 -3.57 22.37 -7.44
N ARG A 81 -3.48 23.37 -6.56
CA ARG A 81 -4.36 23.55 -5.42
C ARG A 81 -5.47 24.52 -5.78
N VAL A 82 -6.70 24.17 -5.47
CA VAL A 82 -7.87 25.02 -5.62
C VAL A 82 -8.57 25.17 -4.28
N PRO A 83 -9.28 26.30 -4.02
CA PRO A 83 -10.08 26.44 -2.81
C PRO A 83 -11.11 25.30 -2.71
N ASN A 84 -11.27 24.72 -1.52
CA ASN A 84 -12.32 23.74 -1.29
C ASN A 84 -13.66 24.46 -1.12
N GLU A 85 -14.69 24.03 -1.85
CA GLU A 85 -16.01 24.69 -1.84
C GLU A 85 -16.73 24.57 -0.49
N MET A 86 -16.54 23.44 0.20
CA MET A 86 -17.21 23.18 1.49
C MET A 86 -16.43 23.73 2.68
N ASN A 87 -15.12 23.93 2.55
CA ASN A 87 -14.26 24.43 3.63
C ASN A 87 -13.19 25.37 3.06
N ARG A 88 -13.44 26.69 3.13
CA ARG A 88 -12.53 27.73 2.63
C ARG A 88 -11.14 27.73 3.29
N ARG A 89 -10.94 27.05 4.42
CA ARG A 89 -9.64 26.88 5.08
C ARG A 89 -8.84 25.70 4.52
N ALA A 90 -9.47 24.86 3.71
CA ALA A 90 -8.83 23.72 3.06
C ALA A 90 -8.63 24.01 1.57
N SER A 91 -7.67 23.30 0.98
CA SER A 91 -7.45 23.29 -0.47
C SER A 91 -7.63 21.89 -1.00
N ASP A 92 -8.29 21.80 -2.12
CA ASP A 92 -8.36 20.58 -2.90
C ASP A 92 -7.17 20.53 -3.86
N ILE A 93 -6.73 19.33 -4.14
CA ILE A 93 -5.68 19.00 -5.09
C ILE A 93 -6.36 18.42 -6.31
N VAL A 94 -6.07 18.98 -7.48
CA VAL A 94 -6.64 18.53 -8.76
C VAL A 94 -5.55 18.36 -9.80
N LEU A 95 -5.79 17.48 -10.77
CA LEU A 95 -4.88 17.30 -11.90
C LEU A 95 -4.96 18.50 -12.86
N THR A 96 -3.81 18.97 -13.32
CA THR A 96 -3.73 19.84 -14.50
C THR A 96 -4.02 19.05 -15.78
N ARG A 97 -4.08 19.73 -16.93
CA ARG A 97 -4.16 19.05 -18.22
C ARG A 97 -2.96 18.11 -18.44
N GLN A 98 -1.77 18.56 -18.08
CA GLN A 98 -0.55 17.74 -18.15
C GLN A 98 -0.64 16.55 -17.20
N GLY A 99 -1.08 16.76 -15.95
CA GLY A 99 -1.26 15.68 -14.98
C GLY A 99 -2.25 14.62 -15.44
N ARG A 100 -3.33 15.01 -16.10
CA ARG A 100 -4.30 14.06 -16.70
C ARG A 100 -3.64 13.21 -17.78
N SER A 101 -2.94 13.82 -18.73
CA SER A 101 -2.23 13.10 -19.78
C SER A 101 -1.18 12.13 -19.23
N VAL A 102 -0.42 12.54 -18.21
CA VAL A 102 0.55 11.65 -17.54
C VAL A 102 -0.16 10.51 -16.82
N SER A 103 -1.26 10.78 -16.12
CA SER A 103 -2.01 9.75 -15.41
C SER A 103 -2.60 8.69 -16.35
N GLU A 104 -3.08 9.08 -17.53
CA GLU A 104 -3.60 8.16 -18.55
C GLU A 104 -2.51 7.19 -19.06
N LYS A 105 -1.32 7.72 -19.36
CA LYS A 105 -0.17 6.90 -19.77
C LYS A 105 0.25 5.92 -18.66
N LEU A 106 0.28 6.38 -17.41
CA LEU A 106 0.61 5.53 -16.27
C LEU A 106 -0.41 4.40 -16.05
N ILE A 107 -1.70 4.70 -16.22
CA ILE A 107 -2.77 3.70 -16.12
C ILE A 107 -2.59 2.62 -17.19
N GLU A 108 -2.33 3.02 -18.44
CA GLU A 108 -2.16 2.06 -19.52
C GLU A 108 -0.89 1.21 -19.36
N GLN A 109 0.22 1.82 -18.97
CA GLN A 109 1.44 1.09 -18.63
C GLN A 109 1.23 0.09 -17.48
N ARG A 110 0.45 0.47 -16.47
CA ARG A 110 0.09 -0.42 -15.35
C ARG A 110 -0.78 -1.58 -15.79
N ARG A 111 -1.78 -1.30 -16.64
CA ARG A 111 -2.62 -2.35 -17.22
C ARG A 111 -1.81 -3.34 -18.05
N GLY A 112 -0.88 -2.85 -18.85
CA GLY A 112 0.06 -3.70 -19.60
C GLY A 112 0.84 -4.63 -18.68
N ARG A 113 1.48 -4.09 -17.66
CA ARG A 113 2.22 -4.89 -16.67
C ARG A 113 1.34 -5.92 -15.95
N TYR A 114 0.11 -5.55 -15.58
CA TYR A 114 -0.79 -6.51 -14.94
C TYR A 114 -1.18 -7.66 -15.88
N ARG A 115 -1.39 -7.38 -17.17
CA ARG A 115 -1.61 -8.42 -18.18
C ARG A 115 -0.41 -9.36 -18.30
N GLU A 116 0.80 -8.81 -18.35
CA GLU A 116 2.04 -9.60 -18.41
C GLU A 116 2.22 -10.47 -17.16
N MET A 117 1.99 -9.93 -15.97
CA MET A 117 2.10 -10.67 -14.71
C MET A 117 1.10 -11.83 -14.63
N MET A 118 -0.07 -11.70 -15.23
CA MET A 118 -1.12 -12.72 -15.22
C MET A 118 -1.16 -13.55 -16.51
N ALA A 119 -0.15 -13.42 -17.40
CA ALA A 119 -0.15 -14.08 -18.69
C ALA A 119 0.00 -15.61 -18.62
N CYS A 120 0.50 -16.13 -17.51
CA CYS A 120 0.61 -17.57 -17.26
C CYS A 120 -0.72 -18.25 -16.92
N LEU A 121 -1.78 -17.49 -16.67
CA LEU A 121 -3.10 -17.98 -16.28
C LEU A 121 -4.12 -17.75 -17.39
N SER A 122 -4.97 -18.74 -17.65
CA SER A 122 -6.20 -18.57 -18.45
C SER A 122 -7.21 -17.65 -17.77
N GLU A 123 -8.22 -17.19 -18.48
CA GLU A 123 -9.26 -16.31 -17.88
C GLU A 123 -10.04 -17.05 -16.77
N ASP A 124 -10.38 -18.33 -16.95
CA ASP A 124 -11.09 -19.13 -15.95
C ASP A 124 -10.23 -19.30 -14.67
N GLU A 125 -8.92 -19.50 -14.83
CA GLU A 125 -7.97 -19.58 -13.68
C GLU A 125 -7.85 -18.23 -12.96
N LYS A 126 -7.84 -17.12 -13.70
CA LYS A 126 -7.84 -15.77 -13.09
C LYS A 126 -9.10 -15.51 -12.28
N GLU A 127 -10.27 -15.87 -12.82
CA GLU A 127 -11.55 -15.73 -12.12
C GLU A 127 -11.60 -16.60 -10.87
N SER A 128 -11.14 -17.84 -10.96
CA SER A 128 -11.06 -18.77 -9.84
C SER A 128 -10.13 -18.26 -8.75
N LEU A 129 -8.93 -17.83 -9.11
CA LEU A 129 -7.95 -17.25 -8.20
C LEU A 129 -8.49 -15.99 -7.53
N PHE A 130 -9.11 -15.09 -8.28
CA PHE A 130 -9.72 -13.88 -7.74
C PHE A 130 -10.79 -14.21 -6.70
N SER A 131 -11.69 -15.15 -7.01
CA SER A 131 -12.74 -15.59 -6.09
C SER A 131 -12.18 -16.17 -4.78
N MET A 132 -11.12 -17.00 -4.86
CA MET A 132 -10.46 -17.55 -3.69
C MET A 132 -9.82 -16.48 -2.82
N LEU A 133 -9.07 -15.55 -3.43
CA LEU A 133 -8.39 -14.45 -2.73
C LEU A 133 -9.39 -13.47 -2.10
N ASP A 134 -10.51 -13.18 -2.76
CA ASP A 134 -11.53 -12.28 -2.23
C ASP A 134 -12.23 -12.89 -1.02
N ARG A 135 -12.59 -14.18 -1.10
CA ARG A 135 -13.12 -14.94 0.05
C ARG A 135 -12.17 -14.98 1.23
N MET A 136 -10.86 -15.22 0.99
CA MET A 136 -9.84 -15.19 2.04
C MET A 136 -9.75 -13.80 2.67
N LYS A 137 -9.75 -12.75 1.87
CA LYS A 137 -9.69 -11.36 2.33
C LYS A 137 -10.87 -11.01 3.23
N GLU A 138 -12.08 -11.37 2.83
CA GLU A 138 -13.30 -11.15 3.62
C GLU A 138 -13.27 -11.89 4.96
N ASP A 139 -12.90 -13.17 4.95
CA ASP A 139 -12.75 -13.98 6.15
C ASP A 139 -11.70 -13.40 7.11
N TRP A 140 -10.53 -13.01 6.59
CA TRP A 140 -9.47 -12.42 7.40
C TRP A 140 -9.87 -11.06 7.98
N GLN A 141 -10.57 -10.22 7.23
CA GLN A 141 -11.10 -8.96 7.74
C GLN A 141 -12.07 -9.18 8.91
N GLN A 142 -12.88 -10.22 8.86
CA GLN A 142 -13.80 -10.56 9.95
C GLN A 142 -13.07 -11.14 11.17
N ARG A 143 -12.19 -12.13 10.98
CA ARG A 143 -11.48 -12.82 12.07
C ARG A 143 -10.44 -11.94 12.76
N PHE A 144 -9.62 -11.22 11.99
CA PHE A 144 -8.51 -10.46 12.54
C PHE A 144 -8.88 -9.03 12.93
N ARG A 145 -10.05 -8.53 12.53
CA ARG A 145 -10.57 -7.24 13.01
C ARG A 145 -10.77 -7.27 14.53
N ALA A 146 -11.36 -8.33 15.05
CA ALA A 146 -11.58 -8.52 16.49
C ALA A 146 -10.24 -8.59 17.26
N VAL A 147 -9.20 -9.23 16.70
CA VAL A 147 -7.87 -9.31 17.30
C VAL A 147 -7.20 -7.95 17.33
N THR A 148 -7.28 -7.19 16.24
CA THR A 148 -6.69 -5.84 16.17
C THR A 148 -7.39 -4.87 17.12
N GLU A 149 -8.72 -4.93 17.21
CA GLU A 149 -9.50 -4.10 18.14
C GLU A 149 -9.22 -4.49 19.61
N SER A 150 -9.06 -5.77 19.93
CA SER A 150 -8.72 -6.23 21.28
C SER A 150 -7.29 -5.87 21.69
N THR A 151 -6.32 -5.92 20.74
CA THR A 151 -4.93 -5.54 20.99
C THR A 151 -4.79 -4.03 21.20
N ILE A 152 -5.56 -3.22 20.46
CA ILE A 152 -5.60 -1.77 20.66
C ILE A 152 -6.32 -1.41 21.98
N ALA A 153 -7.38 -2.13 22.33
CA ALA A 153 -8.15 -1.91 23.55
C ALA A 153 -7.41 -2.39 24.83
N SER A 154 -6.58 -3.41 24.72
CA SER A 154 -5.77 -3.93 25.83
C SER A 154 -4.51 -3.12 26.11
N GLY A 155 -4.22 -2.08 25.30
CA GLY A 155 -3.16 -1.09 25.56
C GLY A 155 -1.84 -1.74 25.96
N ASP A 156 -1.30 -2.65 25.14
CA ASP A 156 -0.01 -3.26 25.45
C ASP A 156 1.11 -2.22 25.33
N SER A 157 1.30 -1.52 26.47
CA SER A 157 2.34 -0.51 26.68
C SER A 157 3.75 -1.13 26.77
N SER A 158 3.88 -2.45 26.61
CA SER A 158 5.15 -3.18 26.71
C SER A 158 6.03 -2.94 25.50
N LEU A 159 5.48 -2.93 24.30
CA LEU A 159 6.25 -2.68 23.07
C LEU A 159 6.71 -1.22 22.94
N GLN A 160 5.96 -0.28 23.52
CA GLN A 160 6.35 1.13 23.56
C GLN A 160 7.48 1.37 24.55
N LYS A 161 7.52 0.63 25.67
CA LYS A 161 8.61 0.70 26.65
C LYS A 161 9.91 0.08 26.15
N GLU A 162 9.87 -0.99 25.38
CA GLU A 162 11.07 -1.58 24.76
C GLU A 162 11.67 -0.67 23.68
N ARG A 163 10.84 -0.04 22.84
CA ARG A 163 11.33 0.93 21.84
C ARG A 163 11.98 2.15 22.47
N ASN A 164 11.45 2.65 23.59
CA ASN A 164 12.04 3.77 24.33
C ASN A 164 13.35 3.36 25.03
N LYS A 165 13.44 2.14 25.55
CA LYS A 165 14.65 1.63 26.21
C LYS A 165 15.84 1.45 25.24
N ILE A 166 15.55 1.10 23.97
CA ILE A 166 16.57 0.97 22.90
C ILE A 166 17.06 2.36 22.45
N SER A 167 16.19 3.39 22.47
CA SER A 167 16.58 4.75 22.10
C SER A 167 17.43 5.45 23.18
N GLU A 168 17.22 5.14 24.47
CA GLU A 168 18.00 5.71 25.58
C GLU A 168 19.40 5.10 25.73
N THR A 169 19.57 3.81 25.40
CA THR A 169 20.89 3.15 25.42
C THR A 169 21.80 3.54 24.24
N SER A 170 21.27 4.23 23.22
CA SER A 170 22.05 4.72 22.08
C SER A 170 22.59 6.15 22.25
N SER A 171 22.22 6.84 23.35
CA SER A 171 22.59 8.25 23.59
C SER A 171 23.78 8.43 24.57
N ASP A 172 24.22 7.41 25.27
CA ASP A 172 25.29 7.52 26.29
C ASP A 172 26.65 7.00 25.81
N GLY A 173 26.91 7.01 24.52
CA GLY A 173 28.18 6.61 23.92
C GLY A 173 28.86 7.75 23.15
N LYS A 174 29.17 8.88 23.84
CA LYS A 174 30.12 9.87 23.35
C LYS A 174 30.90 10.49 24.49
#